data_f543b6b5f2ebae275ec547be05968bf2
#
_entry.id   f543b6b5f2ebae275ec547be05968bf2
#
_cell.length_a   1.000
_cell.length_b   1.000
_cell.length_c   1.000
_cell.angle_alpha   90.00
_cell.angle_beta   90.00
_cell.angle_gamma   90.00
#
_symmetry.space_group_name_H-M   'P 1'
#
loop_
_entity.id
_entity.type
_entity.pdbx_description
1 polymer ?
#
loop_
_entity_poly.entity_id
_entity_poly.type
_entity_poly.pdbx_seq_one_letter_code
_entity_poly.pdbx_strand_id
1 'polypeptide(L)'
;MKKWTPLAKGLFTGIAMIIYYLAMYYFKLYRYRGMEYVAYIIYAAGIIWTLIDHSKMAQFTGKFQELFAQGFRCFIIVTLIMVAFTALFTKMHPEMAEERAVLYKEYLIKEKNRQPAEIERDVASFKKHYTTQQVSTSIFGYLIIGAIFTLAGAGFIMLRRNNPWT
;
A
#
# COMPACT_ATOMS: atom_id res chain seq x y z
N MET A 1 -11.55 20.48 20.39
CA MET A 1 -11.52 19.86 19.03
C MET A 1 -11.53 18.36 19.17
N LYS A 2 -12.47 17.67 18.52
CA LYS A 2 -12.60 16.20 18.58
C LYS A 2 -11.39 15.60 17.86
N LYS A 3 -10.46 14.95 18.58
CA LYS A 3 -9.28 14.32 17.98
C LYS A 3 -9.69 13.06 17.23
N TRP A 4 -9.22 12.93 16.00
CA TRP A 4 -9.51 11.80 15.14
C TRP A 4 -8.82 10.53 15.68
N THR A 5 -9.57 9.44 15.72
CA THR A 5 -9.03 8.13 16.13
C THR A 5 -8.07 7.58 15.05
N PRO A 6 -7.12 6.69 15.39
CA PRO A 6 -6.28 6.03 14.38
C PRO A 6 -7.09 5.31 13.30
N LEU A 7 -8.23 4.74 13.67
CA LEU A 7 -9.17 4.10 12.73
C LEU A 7 -9.73 5.10 11.72
N ALA A 8 -10.17 6.28 12.20
CA ALA A 8 -10.71 7.32 11.32
C ALA A 8 -9.64 7.88 10.36
N LYS A 9 -8.39 8.01 10.84
CA LYS A 9 -7.26 8.43 10.00
C LYS A 9 -6.91 7.36 8.97
N GLY A 10 -6.92 6.08 9.36
CA GLY A 10 -6.74 4.95 8.45
C GLY A 10 -7.82 4.91 7.36
N LEU A 11 -9.09 5.13 7.75
CA LEU A 11 -10.21 5.21 6.80
C LEU A 11 -10.03 6.35 5.80
N PHE A 12 -9.69 7.56 6.29
CA PHE A 12 -9.44 8.72 5.44
C PHE A 12 -8.27 8.47 4.48
N THR A 13 -7.18 7.90 4.97
CA THR A 13 -6.00 7.56 4.15
C THR A 13 -6.35 6.52 3.09
N GLY A 14 -7.10 5.47 3.46
CA GLY A 14 -7.55 4.44 2.52
C GLY A 14 -8.45 5.01 1.41
N ILE A 15 -9.39 5.89 1.76
CA ILE A 15 -10.24 6.57 0.77
C ILE A 15 -9.39 7.45 -0.16
N ALA A 16 -8.43 8.21 0.37
CA ALA A 16 -7.53 9.04 -0.44
C ALA A 16 -6.71 8.18 -1.42
N MET A 17 -6.25 7.01 -1.00
CA MET A 17 -5.55 6.06 -1.86
C MET A 17 -6.47 5.50 -2.95
N ILE A 18 -7.71 5.14 -2.63
CA ILE A 18 -8.69 4.68 -3.63
C ILE A 18 -8.92 5.75 -4.70
N ILE A 19 -9.17 7.01 -4.27
CA ILE A 19 -9.36 8.13 -5.19
C ILE A 19 -8.13 8.29 -6.10
N TYR A 20 -6.94 8.19 -5.54
CA TYR A 20 -5.70 8.24 -6.30
C TYR A 20 -5.59 7.12 -7.33
N TYR A 21 -5.89 5.86 -6.94
CA TYR A 21 -5.86 4.71 -7.86
C TYR A 21 -6.90 4.82 -8.97
N LEU A 22 -8.11 5.29 -8.66
CA LEU A 22 -9.14 5.56 -9.66
C LEU A 22 -8.69 6.66 -10.63
N ALA A 23 -8.11 7.74 -10.13
CA ALA A 23 -7.55 8.80 -10.97
C ALA A 23 -6.44 8.26 -11.88
N MET A 24 -5.53 7.44 -11.36
CA MET A 24 -4.49 6.78 -12.16
C MET A 24 -5.08 5.92 -13.28
N TYR A 25 -6.14 5.18 -13.00
CA TYR A 25 -6.81 4.34 -13.99
C TYR A 25 -7.48 5.19 -15.07
N TYR A 26 -8.33 6.15 -14.71
CA TYR A 26 -9.08 6.99 -15.66
C TYR A 26 -8.17 7.86 -16.53
N PHE A 27 -7.14 8.46 -15.96
CA PHE A 27 -6.19 9.31 -16.68
C PHE A 27 -5.04 8.53 -17.32
N LYS A 28 -5.04 7.18 -17.25
CA LYS A 28 -3.99 6.29 -17.77
C LYS A 28 -2.58 6.65 -17.27
N LEU A 29 -2.48 7.22 -16.07
CA LEU A 29 -1.23 7.66 -15.46
C LEU A 29 -0.32 6.49 -15.08
N TYR A 30 -0.85 5.26 -15.03
CA TYR A 30 -0.06 4.05 -14.80
C TYR A 30 1.02 3.78 -15.87
N ARG A 31 0.97 4.51 -17.00
CA ARG A 31 2.01 4.48 -18.03
C ARG A 31 3.28 5.25 -17.64
N TYR A 32 3.19 6.19 -16.71
CA TYR A 32 4.33 6.97 -16.25
C TYR A 32 5.02 6.25 -15.09
N ARG A 33 6.30 5.90 -15.30
CA ARG A 33 7.11 5.22 -14.31
C ARG A 33 7.25 6.09 -13.05
N GLY A 34 6.93 5.55 -11.91
CA GLY A 34 7.04 6.26 -10.62
C GLY A 34 5.73 6.78 -10.04
N MET A 35 4.64 6.87 -10.81
CA MET A 35 3.34 7.26 -10.26
C MET A 35 2.82 6.30 -9.18
N GLU A 36 3.18 5.04 -9.25
CA GLU A 36 2.86 4.04 -8.22
C GLU A 36 3.42 4.39 -6.83
N TYR A 37 4.57 5.10 -6.77
CA TYR A 37 5.17 5.50 -5.49
C TYR A 37 4.36 6.58 -4.77
N VAL A 38 3.56 7.37 -5.47
CA VAL A 38 2.70 8.41 -4.86
C VAL A 38 1.68 7.79 -3.91
N ALA A 39 1.13 6.62 -4.24
CA ALA A 39 0.25 5.88 -3.34
C ALA A 39 0.94 5.54 -2.01
N TYR A 40 2.20 5.10 -2.06
CA TYR A 40 2.99 4.83 -0.86
C TYR A 40 3.33 6.09 -0.05
N ILE A 41 3.50 7.24 -0.72
CA ILE A 41 3.68 8.53 -0.04
C ILE A 41 2.40 8.92 0.73
N ILE A 42 1.22 8.79 0.10
CA ILE A 42 -0.07 9.03 0.76
C ILE A 42 -0.22 8.11 1.97
N TYR A 43 0.12 6.84 1.81
CA TYR A 43 0.07 5.84 2.86
C TYR A 43 0.98 6.18 4.03
N ALA A 44 2.25 6.48 3.75
CA ALA A 44 3.23 6.90 4.75
C ALA A 44 2.79 8.17 5.49
N ALA A 45 2.26 9.17 4.76
CA ALA A 45 1.75 10.40 5.34
C ALA A 45 0.61 10.15 6.35
N GLY A 46 -0.33 9.24 6.04
CA GLY A 46 -1.41 8.85 6.94
C GLY A 46 -0.91 8.19 8.24
N ILE A 47 0.07 7.31 8.13
CA ILE A 47 0.71 6.66 9.28
C ILE A 47 1.45 7.70 10.13
N ILE A 48 2.31 8.50 9.51
CA ILE A 48 3.10 9.54 10.20
C ILE A 48 2.18 10.55 10.89
N TRP A 49 1.13 11.01 10.21
CA TRP A 49 0.12 11.87 10.83
C TRP A 49 -0.47 11.24 12.09
N THR A 50 -0.79 9.95 12.05
CA THR A 50 -1.34 9.21 13.20
C THR A 50 -0.35 9.20 14.37
N LEU A 51 0.93 8.93 14.10
CA LEU A 51 1.99 8.87 15.11
C LEU A 51 2.25 10.24 15.74
N ILE A 52 2.38 11.30 14.92
CA ILE A 52 2.64 12.67 15.38
C ILE A 52 1.49 13.18 16.24
N ASP A 53 0.25 12.97 15.81
CA ASP A 53 -0.91 13.43 16.56
C ASP A 53 -1.02 12.72 17.92
N HIS A 54 -0.75 11.41 17.96
CA HIS A 54 -0.74 10.66 19.20
C HIS A 54 0.39 11.10 20.14
N SER A 55 1.59 11.34 19.60
CA SER A 55 2.74 11.79 20.41
C SER A 55 2.55 13.13 21.09
N LYS A 56 1.62 13.96 20.61
CA LYS A 56 1.22 15.27 21.17
C LYS A 56 0.08 15.17 22.18
N MET A 57 -0.47 14.00 22.43
CA MET A 57 -1.55 13.83 23.42
C MET A 57 -1.02 13.89 24.84
N ALA A 58 -1.76 14.54 25.75
CA ALA A 58 -1.38 14.63 27.16
C ALA A 58 -1.26 13.26 27.86
N GLN A 59 -2.02 12.28 27.39
CA GLN A 59 -2.02 10.91 27.90
C GLN A 59 -0.93 10.01 27.31
N PHE A 60 -0.08 10.53 26.41
CA PHE A 60 1.00 9.74 25.80
C PHE A 60 2.10 9.49 26.85
N THR A 61 2.31 8.21 27.17
CA THR A 61 3.25 7.79 28.23
C THR A 61 4.72 7.85 27.81
N GLY A 62 5.01 8.12 26.52
CA GLY A 62 6.38 8.15 26.00
C GLY A 62 6.94 6.77 25.68
N LYS A 63 6.11 5.75 25.54
CA LYS A 63 6.54 4.39 25.21
C LYS A 63 6.45 4.13 23.72
N PHE A 64 7.50 3.50 23.15
CA PHE A 64 7.53 3.09 21.74
C PHE A 64 6.33 2.20 21.36
N GLN A 65 6.01 1.23 22.23
CA GLN A 65 4.91 0.29 22.00
C GLN A 65 3.57 0.99 21.82
N GLU A 66 3.35 2.10 22.51
CA GLU A 66 2.12 2.88 22.40
C GLU A 66 2.00 3.55 21.02
N LEU A 67 3.09 4.19 20.55
CA LEU A 67 3.14 4.75 19.19
C LEU A 67 2.98 3.66 18.12
N PHE A 68 3.71 2.57 18.28
CA PHE A 68 3.60 1.44 17.35
C PHE A 68 2.17 0.92 17.26
N ALA A 69 1.49 0.73 18.38
CA ALA A 69 0.10 0.26 18.41
C ALA A 69 -0.87 1.22 17.69
N GLN A 70 -0.63 2.54 17.76
CA GLN A 70 -1.46 3.52 17.06
C GLN A 70 -1.23 3.48 15.53
N GLY A 71 0.04 3.42 15.12
CA GLY A 71 0.39 3.27 13.71
C GLY A 71 -0.11 1.93 13.14
N PHE A 72 0.02 0.85 13.90
CA PHE A 72 -0.49 -0.47 13.55
C PHE A 72 -2.00 -0.44 13.27
N ARG A 73 -2.80 0.15 14.16
CA ARG A 73 -4.25 0.29 13.97
C ARG A 73 -4.58 1.10 12.72
N CYS A 74 -3.81 2.15 12.42
CA CYS A 74 -3.99 2.95 11.21
C CYS A 74 -3.69 2.11 9.96
N PHE A 75 -2.50 1.50 9.88
CA PHE A 75 -2.10 0.81 8.65
C PHE A 75 -2.90 -0.47 8.38
N ILE A 76 -3.35 -1.19 9.41
CA ILE A 76 -4.22 -2.36 9.23
C ILE A 76 -5.54 -1.95 8.56
N ILE A 77 -6.16 -0.85 8.97
CA ILE A 77 -7.38 -0.36 8.34
C ILE A 77 -7.15 0.02 6.88
N VAL A 78 -6.06 0.74 6.59
CA VAL A 78 -5.70 1.06 5.20
C VAL A 78 -5.49 -0.22 4.38
N THR A 79 -4.75 -1.18 4.91
CA THR A 79 -4.50 -2.48 4.24
C THR A 79 -5.81 -3.19 3.92
N LEU A 80 -6.73 -3.31 4.88
CA LEU A 80 -8.03 -3.97 4.67
C LEU A 80 -8.84 -3.27 3.57
N ILE A 81 -8.89 -1.94 3.59
CA ILE A 81 -9.59 -1.14 2.59
C ILE A 81 -8.98 -1.37 1.21
N MET A 82 -7.65 -1.29 1.10
CA MET A 82 -6.95 -1.42 -0.18
C MET A 82 -7.00 -2.84 -0.74
N VAL A 83 -6.94 -3.86 0.11
CA VAL A 83 -7.11 -5.27 -0.28
C VAL A 83 -8.53 -5.52 -0.81
N ALA A 84 -9.55 -5.03 -0.10
CA ALA A 84 -10.94 -5.12 -0.56
C ALA A 84 -11.14 -4.38 -1.89
N PHE A 85 -10.61 -3.16 -2.00
CA PHE A 85 -10.63 -2.40 -3.24
C PHE A 85 -9.95 -3.14 -4.39
N THR A 86 -8.73 -3.67 -4.19
CA THR A 86 -7.99 -4.41 -5.21
C THR A 86 -8.78 -5.64 -5.68
N ALA A 87 -9.37 -6.40 -4.74
CA ALA A 87 -10.15 -7.59 -5.07
C ALA A 87 -11.40 -7.25 -5.91
N LEU A 88 -12.13 -6.21 -5.52
CA LEU A 88 -13.31 -5.75 -6.25
C LEU A 88 -12.93 -5.15 -7.60
N PHE A 89 -11.95 -4.29 -7.61
CA PHE A 89 -11.53 -3.56 -8.81
C PHE A 89 -10.99 -4.49 -9.90
N THR A 90 -10.10 -5.42 -9.55
CA THR A 90 -9.55 -6.39 -10.52
C THR A 90 -10.62 -7.37 -11.03
N LYS A 91 -11.62 -7.68 -10.21
CA LYS A 91 -12.74 -8.53 -10.62
C LYS A 91 -13.71 -7.82 -11.57
N MET A 92 -13.90 -6.51 -11.38
CA MET A 92 -14.74 -5.67 -12.24
C MET A 92 -14.07 -5.26 -13.55
N HIS A 93 -12.73 -5.30 -13.60
CA HIS A 93 -11.90 -4.89 -14.73
C HIS A 93 -11.02 -6.05 -15.24
N PRO A 94 -11.63 -7.11 -15.83
CA PRO A 94 -10.87 -8.25 -16.35
C PRO A 94 -9.93 -7.88 -17.50
N GLU A 95 -10.21 -6.78 -18.22
CA GLU A 95 -9.34 -6.22 -19.25
C GLU A 95 -7.92 -5.90 -18.74
N MET A 96 -7.77 -5.56 -17.47
CA MET A 96 -6.45 -5.34 -16.87
C MET A 96 -5.59 -6.60 -16.85
N ALA A 97 -6.20 -7.77 -16.65
CA ALA A 97 -5.49 -9.05 -16.72
C ALA A 97 -4.95 -9.29 -18.12
N GLU A 98 -5.73 -8.94 -19.15
CA GLU A 98 -5.34 -9.07 -20.56
C GLU A 98 -4.16 -8.14 -20.89
N GLU A 99 -4.27 -6.84 -20.55
CA GLU A 99 -3.20 -5.85 -20.79
C GLU A 99 -1.90 -6.26 -20.08
N ARG A 100 -1.99 -6.70 -18.84
CA ARG A 100 -0.82 -7.15 -18.07
C ARG A 100 -0.23 -8.44 -18.58
N ALA A 101 -1.06 -9.35 -19.10
CA ALA A 101 -0.61 -10.59 -19.69
C ALA A 101 0.19 -10.35 -20.99
N VAL A 102 -0.19 -9.34 -21.78
CA VAL A 102 0.59 -8.93 -22.97
C VAL A 102 1.99 -8.48 -22.56
N LEU A 103 2.10 -7.59 -21.57
CA LEU A 103 3.40 -7.12 -21.06
C LEU A 103 4.23 -8.27 -20.46
N TYR A 104 3.58 -9.20 -19.76
CA TYR A 104 4.23 -10.39 -19.21
C TYR A 104 4.76 -11.31 -20.32
N LYS A 105 3.96 -11.51 -21.39
CA LYS A 105 4.39 -12.28 -22.56
C LYS A 105 5.62 -11.66 -23.22
N GLU A 106 5.63 -10.33 -23.42
CA GLU A 106 6.78 -9.63 -23.97
C GLU A 106 8.03 -9.78 -23.11
N TYR A 107 7.88 -9.76 -21.79
CA TYR A 107 8.97 -10.01 -20.85
C TYR A 107 9.53 -11.41 -21.00
N LEU A 108 8.67 -12.45 -21.05
CA LEU A 108 9.07 -13.84 -21.20
C LEU A 108 9.77 -14.12 -22.56
N ILE A 109 9.34 -13.45 -23.64
CA ILE A 109 9.99 -13.55 -24.95
C ILE A 109 11.41 -12.98 -24.93
N LYS A 110 11.65 -11.92 -24.14
CA LYS A 110 12.99 -11.33 -24.00
C LYS A 110 13.94 -12.21 -23.19
N GLU A 111 13.42 -13.05 -22.32
CA GLU A 111 14.17 -14.11 -21.63
C GLU A 111 14.43 -15.27 -22.60
N LYS A 112 15.48 -15.18 -23.44
CA LYS A 112 15.83 -16.03 -24.61
C LYS A 112 15.88 -17.56 -24.39
N ASN A 113 15.56 -18.06 -23.20
CA ASN A 113 15.74 -19.49 -22.82
C ASN A 113 14.42 -20.27 -22.66
N ARG A 114 13.27 -19.74 -23.13
CA ARG A 114 11.97 -20.40 -22.97
C ARG A 114 11.37 -20.84 -24.30
N GLN A 115 10.73 -22.01 -24.29
CA GLN A 115 10.00 -22.51 -25.45
C GLN A 115 8.68 -21.74 -25.64
N PRO A 116 8.22 -21.50 -26.87
CA PRO A 116 6.94 -20.79 -27.14
C PRO A 116 5.74 -21.40 -26.42
N ALA A 117 5.67 -22.74 -26.33
CA ALA A 117 4.61 -23.46 -25.65
C ALA A 117 4.59 -23.22 -24.12
N GLU A 118 5.77 -23.06 -23.51
CA GLU A 118 5.89 -22.71 -22.08
C GLU A 118 5.41 -21.28 -21.82
N ILE A 119 5.79 -20.33 -22.69
CA ILE A 119 5.36 -18.94 -22.61
C ILE A 119 3.83 -18.85 -22.66
N GLU A 120 3.19 -19.55 -23.57
CA GLU A 120 1.72 -19.53 -23.68
C GLU A 120 1.04 -20.14 -22.45
N ARG A 121 1.59 -21.22 -21.90
CA ARG A 121 1.08 -21.82 -20.66
C ARG A 121 1.23 -20.88 -19.47
N ASP A 122 2.38 -20.22 -19.33
CA ASP A 122 2.65 -19.29 -18.23
C ASP A 122 1.75 -18.06 -18.31
N VAL A 123 1.53 -17.51 -19.52
CA VAL A 123 0.61 -16.40 -19.76
C VAL A 123 -0.84 -16.78 -19.44
N ALA A 124 -1.29 -17.98 -19.85
CA ALA A 124 -2.62 -18.46 -19.51
C ALA A 124 -2.81 -18.64 -18.00
N SER A 125 -1.81 -19.20 -17.32
CA SER A 125 -1.79 -19.33 -15.87
C SER A 125 -1.81 -17.97 -15.18
N PHE A 126 -1.01 -17.00 -15.63
CA PHE A 126 -0.99 -15.64 -15.12
C PHE A 126 -2.37 -14.99 -15.20
N LYS A 127 -3.05 -15.05 -16.36
CA LYS A 127 -4.42 -14.53 -16.52
C LYS A 127 -5.39 -15.15 -15.53
N LYS A 128 -5.37 -16.47 -15.43
CA LYS A 128 -6.27 -17.24 -14.54
C LYS A 128 -6.11 -16.83 -13.07
N HIS A 129 -4.89 -16.54 -12.61
CA HIS A 129 -4.59 -16.25 -11.23
C HIS A 129 -4.37 -14.76 -10.96
N TYR A 130 -4.58 -13.89 -11.94
CA TYR A 130 -4.28 -12.46 -11.85
C TYR A 130 -4.86 -11.79 -10.60
N THR A 131 -6.18 -11.93 -10.37
CA THR A 131 -6.84 -11.33 -9.20
C THR A 131 -6.25 -11.85 -7.89
N THR A 132 -6.07 -13.16 -7.78
CA THR A 132 -5.49 -13.78 -6.56
C THR A 132 -4.07 -13.26 -6.32
N GLN A 133 -3.26 -13.16 -7.36
CA GLN A 133 -1.90 -12.66 -7.27
C GLN A 133 -1.88 -11.18 -6.85
N GLN A 134 -2.73 -10.35 -7.43
CA GLN A 134 -2.82 -8.93 -7.08
C GLN A 134 -3.28 -8.72 -5.63
N VAL A 135 -4.27 -9.47 -5.19
CA VAL A 135 -4.74 -9.43 -3.80
C VAL A 135 -3.65 -9.86 -2.84
N SER A 136 -2.97 -10.98 -3.11
CA SER A 136 -1.86 -11.45 -2.26
C SER A 136 -0.73 -10.45 -2.19
N THR A 137 -0.30 -9.91 -3.34
CA THR A 137 0.75 -8.87 -3.41
C THR A 137 0.34 -7.62 -2.62
N SER A 138 -0.93 -7.21 -2.71
CA SER A 138 -1.45 -6.07 -1.95
C SER A 138 -1.42 -6.31 -0.44
N ILE A 139 -1.82 -7.51 0.02
CA ILE A 139 -1.78 -7.87 1.45
C ILE A 139 -0.35 -7.72 1.98
N PHE A 140 0.59 -8.47 1.39
CA PHE A 140 1.97 -8.47 1.86
C PHE A 140 2.65 -7.12 1.68
N GLY A 141 2.43 -6.46 0.54
CA GLY A 141 3.00 -5.14 0.25
C GLY A 141 2.57 -4.10 1.28
N TYR A 142 1.28 -3.94 1.53
CA TYR A 142 0.78 -2.95 2.49
C TYR A 142 1.16 -3.30 3.93
N LEU A 143 1.16 -4.59 4.32
CA LEU A 143 1.58 -4.99 5.66
C LEU A 143 3.07 -4.68 5.92
N ILE A 144 3.94 -5.06 4.99
CA ILE A 144 5.40 -4.84 5.12
C ILE A 144 5.70 -3.34 5.14
N ILE A 145 5.18 -2.59 4.16
CA ILE A 145 5.42 -1.15 4.05
C ILE A 145 4.82 -0.41 5.25
N GLY A 146 3.61 -0.77 5.68
CA GLY A 146 2.96 -0.19 6.87
C GLY A 146 3.76 -0.43 8.14
N ALA A 147 4.27 -1.65 8.32
CA ALA A 147 5.14 -1.98 9.46
C ALA A 147 6.44 -1.15 9.43
N ILE A 148 7.11 -1.05 8.28
CA ILE A 148 8.34 -0.28 8.11
C ILE A 148 8.11 1.20 8.46
N PHE A 149 7.09 1.85 7.89
CA PHE A 149 6.79 3.26 8.18
C PHE A 149 6.38 3.47 9.64
N THR A 150 5.65 2.53 10.23
CA THR A 150 5.27 2.61 11.64
C THR A 150 6.48 2.48 12.56
N LEU A 151 7.36 1.50 12.30
CA LEU A 151 8.59 1.30 13.09
C LEU A 151 9.53 2.51 12.96
N ALA A 152 9.79 2.94 11.73
CA ALA A 152 10.68 4.08 11.46
C ALA A 152 10.12 5.37 12.05
N GLY A 153 8.83 5.66 11.87
CA GLY A 153 8.18 6.86 12.39
C GLY A 153 8.11 6.88 13.91
N ALA A 154 7.74 5.76 14.54
CA ALA A 154 7.72 5.66 16.00
C ALA A 154 9.13 5.77 16.58
N GLY A 155 10.12 5.10 15.97
CA GLY A 155 11.52 5.19 16.37
C GLY A 155 12.06 6.61 16.27
N PHE A 156 11.81 7.30 15.16
CA PHE A 156 12.24 8.68 14.96
C PHE A 156 11.65 9.65 16.00
N ILE A 157 10.34 9.53 16.29
CA ILE A 157 9.67 10.36 17.30
C ILE A 157 10.29 10.12 18.69
N MET A 158 10.60 8.85 19.03
CA MET A 158 11.21 8.51 20.31
C MET A 158 12.65 9.03 20.42
N LEU A 159 13.45 8.90 19.35
CA LEU A 159 14.82 9.43 19.33
C LEU A 159 14.84 10.94 19.52
N ARG A 160 13.95 11.67 18.83
CA ARG A 160 13.86 13.13 18.94
C ARG A 160 13.42 13.56 20.35
N ARG A 161 12.53 12.81 20.99
CA ARG A 161 12.05 13.11 22.35
C ARG A 161 13.13 12.88 23.42
N ASN A 162 13.96 11.86 23.23
CA ASN A 162 15.02 11.49 24.18
C ASN A 162 16.30 12.30 24.00
N ASN A 163 16.37 13.14 22.96
CA ASN A 163 17.54 13.96 22.69
C ASN A 163 17.36 15.36 23.33
N PRO A 164 18.10 15.70 24.41
CA PRO A 164 17.90 16.96 25.18
C PRO A 164 18.36 18.20 24.39
N TRP A 165 18.95 18.04 23.18
CA TRP A 165 19.56 19.13 22.41
C TRP A 165 18.70 19.63 21.24
N THR A 166 17.43 19.23 21.15
CA THR A 166 16.44 19.72 20.19
C THR A 166 15.16 20.17 20.87
#